data_06b509d71d0599aba3e859c774179048
#
_entry.id   06b509d71d0599aba3e859c774179048
#
_cell.length_a   1.000
_cell.length_b   1.000
_cell.length_c   1.000
_cell.angle_alpha   90.00
_cell.angle_beta   90.00
_cell.angle_gamma   90.00
#
_symmetry.space_group_name_H-M   'P 1'
#
loop_
_entity.id
_entity.type
_entity.pdbx_description
1 polymer ?
#
loop_
_entity_poly.entity_id
_entity_poly.type
_entity_poly.pdbx_seq_one_letter_code
_entity_poly.pdbx_strand_id
1 'polypeptide(L)'
;MQENFRQFLDRLRQTGELVDLHQPVDIRHIATLVDQADTALYFHKVIGYELPVVSGIIRSRERAMMALGCDTYREIEDKLKQAIDHPIPPKYVKTSPTREVVLTGDDVDLYKLPIPMSSIFDGGPMITAGVVITRDPELGINSGIYRFIVKEKSLTGIDIVTPNNMRMFAQRAYEQGRPLPISISIGTHPIEVTGSGYRAPLGVDEMAIAGGLRGAPVELAPCETIDLPYIADAEIVLEAEILPTGWTWPEGRFGEFTRLMGGLHWNPLVRIKAISMRKDAIYYNLHMPWENTWLAAPTRYAAIRQALKTAGVQVKDINVTLGGCAFWHAVISIKKQPGEGKNALLAALSVMDLKHVVVVDDDIDVFDPTEVEWAIATRVQGDKDVMIVGNARAKPLDPSLPQGYGVVPTGAKVGIDATIPEGIPHEYYERITYAYADRAKIADYVNGKADEAGVAGDNLEVAALAEKILETIAKTPLYYTDIAERFSSYDFHTVARALGFRSRYWHVIEPTVRVWPRTRLRWSKARSKS
;
A
#
# COMPACT_ATOMS: atom_id res chain seq x y z
N MET A 1 24.79 -5.99 -12.43
CA MET A 1 24.02 -5.14 -13.36
C MET A 1 22.69 -4.87 -12.67
N GLN A 2 22.24 -3.65 -12.64
CA GLN A 2 20.96 -3.32 -11.99
C GLN A 2 19.80 -3.76 -12.87
N GLU A 3 18.73 -4.22 -12.22
CA GLU A 3 17.54 -4.68 -12.93
C GLU A 3 16.89 -3.53 -13.71
N ASN A 4 16.65 -3.73 -14.99
CA ASN A 4 15.90 -2.82 -15.85
C ASN A 4 14.43 -3.29 -16.00
N PHE A 5 13.62 -2.53 -16.74
CA PHE A 5 12.22 -2.85 -16.97
C PHE A 5 11.98 -4.26 -17.53
N ARG A 6 12.73 -4.66 -18.57
CA ARG A 6 12.58 -5.98 -19.19
C ARG A 6 12.98 -7.12 -18.25
N GLN A 7 14.06 -6.94 -17.49
CA GLN A 7 14.50 -7.91 -16.49
C GLN A 7 13.48 -8.06 -15.35
N PHE A 8 12.81 -6.97 -14.97
CA PHE A 8 11.68 -7.03 -14.02
C PHE A 8 10.51 -7.84 -14.60
N LEU A 9 10.14 -7.63 -15.86
CA LEU A 9 9.12 -8.45 -16.52
C LEU A 9 9.52 -9.93 -16.58
N ASP A 10 10.78 -10.23 -16.85
CA ASP A 10 11.28 -11.61 -16.86
C ASP A 10 11.22 -12.25 -15.47
N ARG A 11 11.52 -11.50 -14.43
CA ARG A 11 11.36 -11.96 -13.04
C ARG A 11 9.89 -12.24 -12.71
N LEU A 12 8.96 -11.38 -13.11
CA LEU A 12 7.53 -11.62 -12.93
C LEU A 12 7.08 -12.90 -13.66
N ARG A 13 7.60 -13.20 -14.86
CA ARG A 13 7.35 -14.47 -15.55
C ARG A 13 7.87 -15.66 -14.78
N GLN A 14 9.10 -15.59 -14.30
CA GLN A 14 9.73 -16.68 -13.56
C GLN A 14 9.02 -17.02 -12.25
N THR A 15 8.40 -16.02 -11.62
CA THR A 15 7.64 -16.20 -10.38
C THR A 15 6.15 -16.50 -10.59
N GLY A 16 5.69 -16.56 -11.85
CA GLY A 16 4.27 -16.79 -12.17
C GLY A 16 3.38 -15.57 -12.00
N GLU A 17 3.97 -14.39 -11.80
CA GLU A 17 3.27 -13.12 -11.59
C GLU A 17 2.95 -12.37 -12.90
N LEU A 18 3.39 -12.90 -14.06
CA LEU A 18 3.06 -12.37 -15.37
C LEU A 18 2.70 -13.50 -16.33
N VAL A 19 1.58 -13.33 -17.04
CA VAL A 19 1.09 -14.27 -18.06
C VAL A 19 1.21 -13.64 -19.44
N ASP A 20 1.79 -14.41 -20.38
CA ASP A 20 1.93 -14.05 -21.78
C ASP A 20 0.68 -14.46 -22.59
N LEU A 21 0.03 -13.49 -23.24
CA LEU A 21 -1.14 -13.69 -24.10
C LEU A 21 -0.73 -13.57 -25.57
N HIS A 22 -0.72 -14.70 -26.30
CA HIS A 22 -0.30 -14.78 -27.71
C HIS A 22 -1.44 -14.59 -28.72
N GLN A 23 -2.70 -14.75 -28.26
CA GLN A 23 -3.86 -14.48 -29.10
C GLN A 23 -4.01 -12.99 -29.39
N PRO A 24 -4.43 -12.61 -30.62
CA PRO A 24 -4.71 -11.21 -30.94
C PRO A 24 -5.79 -10.62 -30.03
N VAL A 25 -5.52 -9.48 -29.43
CA VAL A 25 -6.42 -8.80 -28.48
C VAL A 25 -6.86 -7.46 -29.05
N ASP A 26 -8.14 -7.17 -28.97
CA ASP A 26 -8.65 -5.83 -29.24
C ASP A 26 -8.21 -4.88 -28.13
N ILE A 27 -7.64 -3.73 -28.51
CA ILE A 27 -7.11 -2.73 -27.58
C ILE A 27 -8.15 -2.27 -26.55
N ARG A 28 -9.45 -2.31 -26.89
CA ARG A 28 -10.58 -1.96 -26.01
C ARG A 28 -10.79 -2.96 -24.87
N HIS A 29 -10.27 -4.17 -25.00
CA HIS A 29 -10.43 -5.22 -23.99
C HIS A 29 -9.29 -5.25 -22.98
N ILE A 30 -8.17 -4.59 -23.23
CA ILE A 30 -6.96 -4.68 -22.39
C ILE A 30 -7.26 -4.39 -20.92
N ALA A 31 -7.89 -3.25 -20.61
CA ALA A 31 -8.18 -2.87 -19.23
C ALA A 31 -9.07 -3.90 -18.52
N THR A 32 -10.11 -4.41 -19.21
CA THR A 32 -11.03 -5.42 -18.66
C THR A 32 -10.31 -6.74 -18.38
N LEU A 33 -9.43 -7.19 -19.30
CA LEU A 33 -8.67 -8.42 -19.10
C LEU A 33 -7.69 -8.30 -17.94
N VAL A 34 -7.00 -7.18 -17.83
CA VAL A 34 -6.11 -6.91 -16.69
C VAL A 34 -6.88 -6.84 -15.38
N ASP A 35 -8.10 -6.26 -15.36
CA ASP A 35 -8.91 -6.21 -14.15
C ASP A 35 -9.39 -7.59 -13.67
N GLN A 36 -9.64 -8.51 -14.59
CA GLN A 36 -10.05 -9.88 -14.29
C GLN A 36 -8.90 -10.80 -13.88
N ALA A 37 -7.65 -10.41 -14.16
CA ALA A 37 -6.48 -11.22 -13.87
C ALA A 37 -5.90 -10.90 -12.48
N ASP A 38 -5.44 -11.92 -11.77
CA ASP A 38 -4.66 -11.75 -10.54
C ASP A 38 -3.19 -11.43 -10.84
N THR A 39 -2.70 -11.77 -12.05
CA THR A 39 -1.34 -11.56 -12.53
C THR A 39 -1.23 -10.34 -13.43
N ALA A 40 -0.01 -9.90 -13.72
CA ALA A 40 0.26 -8.99 -14.83
C ALA A 40 0.01 -9.70 -16.16
N LEU A 41 -0.38 -8.96 -17.20
CA LEU A 41 -0.62 -9.50 -18.53
C LEU A 41 0.30 -8.86 -19.57
N TYR A 42 0.91 -9.71 -20.40
CA TYR A 42 1.69 -9.29 -21.55
C TYR A 42 0.96 -9.69 -22.85
N PHE A 43 0.49 -8.72 -23.58
CA PHE A 43 -0.25 -8.89 -24.83
C PHE A 43 0.72 -8.82 -26.02
N HIS A 44 1.12 -9.98 -26.56
CA HIS A 44 2.06 -10.05 -27.69
C HIS A 44 1.52 -9.45 -28.99
N LYS A 45 0.19 -9.51 -29.17
CA LYS A 45 -0.48 -9.06 -30.40
C LYS A 45 -1.69 -8.20 -30.05
N VAL A 46 -1.61 -6.91 -30.35
CA VAL A 46 -2.74 -5.98 -30.27
C VAL A 46 -3.23 -5.69 -31.68
N ILE A 47 -4.51 -5.92 -31.94
CA ILE A 47 -5.09 -5.79 -33.30
C ILE A 47 -4.92 -4.35 -33.80
N GLY A 48 -4.26 -4.20 -34.96
CA GLY A 48 -3.99 -2.90 -35.59
C GLY A 48 -2.71 -2.20 -35.13
N TYR A 49 -1.91 -2.82 -34.25
CA TYR A 49 -0.66 -2.26 -33.74
C TYR A 49 0.51 -3.24 -33.87
N GLU A 50 1.71 -2.70 -34.02
CA GLU A 50 2.94 -3.49 -34.13
C GLU A 50 3.55 -3.79 -32.75
N LEU A 51 3.36 -2.89 -31.77
CA LEU A 51 3.97 -3.01 -30.46
C LEU A 51 3.12 -3.86 -29.50
N PRO A 52 3.75 -4.72 -28.69
CA PRO A 52 3.09 -5.41 -27.59
C PRO A 52 2.73 -4.44 -26.47
N VAL A 53 1.79 -4.85 -25.62
CA VAL A 53 1.39 -4.10 -24.43
C VAL A 53 1.60 -4.94 -23.18
N VAL A 54 2.11 -4.33 -22.11
CA VAL A 54 2.12 -4.92 -20.77
C VAL A 54 1.36 -4.04 -19.80
N SER A 55 0.62 -4.66 -18.86
CA SER A 55 -0.15 -3.93 -17.86
C SER A 55 -0.36 -4.76 -16.60
N GLY A 56 -0.58 -4.11 -15.45
CA GLY A 56 -0.82 -4.77 -14.17
C GLY A 56 0.46 -5.22 -13.44
N ILE A 57 1.63 -4.72 -13.82
CA ILE A 57 2.93 -5.20 -13.30
C ILE A 57 3.17 -4.93 -11.81
N ILE A 58 2.50 -3.96 -11.23
CA ILE A 58 2.55 -3.63 -9.78
C ILE A 58 1.15 -3.51 -9.17
N ARG A 59 0.21 -4.34 -9.62
CA ARG A 59 -1.17 -4.31 -9.16
C ARG A 59 -1.38 -4.93 -7.77
N SER A 60 -0.40 -5.61 -7.20
CA SER A 60 -0.47 -6.22 -5.88
C SER A 60 0.65 -5.74 -4.95
N ARG A 61 0.46 -5.97 -3.63
CA ARG A 61 1.48 -5.71 -2.62
C ARG A 61 2.75 -6.48 -2.93
N GLU A 62 2.62 -7.74 -3.26
CA GLU A 62 3.71 -8.67 -3.54
C GLU A 62 4.54 -8.18 -4.73
N ARG A 63 3.89 -7.79 -5.83
CA ARG A 63 4.59 -7.21 -6.99
C ARG A 63 5.23 -5.86 -6.70
N ALA A 64 4.62 -5.03 -5.85
CA ALA A 64 5.24 -3.78 -5.38
C ALA A 64 6.49 -4.05 -4.53
N MET A 65 6.44 -5.04 -3.61
CA MET A 65 7.60 -5.49 -2.86
C MET A 65 8.70 -6.04 -3.77
N MET A 66 8.33 -6.90 -4.73
CA MET A 66 9.27 -7.40 -5.74
C MET A 66 9.93 -6.26 -6.52
N ALA A 67 9.17 -5.30 -7.03
CA ALA A 67 9.68 -4.17 -7.79
C ALA A 67 10.69 -3.34 -6.99
N LEU A 68 10.47 -3.18 -5.70
CA LEU A 68 11.35 -2.44 -4.80
C LEU A 68 12.45 -3.31 -4.16
N GLY A 69 12.48 -4.63 -4.44
CA GLY A 69 13.46 -5.57 -3.88
C GLY A 69 13.36 -5.65 -2.35
N CYS A 70 12.15 -5.81 -1.84
CA CYS A 70 11.83 -5.92 -0.41
C CYS A 70 11.10 -7.23 -0.13
N ASP A 71 11.39 -7.86 1.00
CA ASP A 71 10.73 -9.10 1.44
C ASP A 71 9.49 -8.81 2.27
N THR A 72 9.43 -7.64 2.89
CA THR A 72 8.29 -7.18 3.69
C THR A 72 7.84 -5.77 3.28
N TYR A 73 6.58 -5.47 3.57
CA TYR A 73 6.06 -4.13 3.27
C TYR A 73 6.73 -3.03 4.13
N ARG A 74 7.16 -3.37 5.32
CA ARG A 74 7.91 -2.46 6.21
C ARG A 74 9.27 -2.05 5.61
N GLU A 75 9.96 -2.95 4.95
CA GLU A 75 11.23 -2.65 4.28
C GLU A 75 11.07 -1.61 3.18
N ILE A 76 9.90 -1.55 2.52
CA ILE A 76 9.60 -0.49 1.53
C ILE A 76 9.66 0.89 2.18
N GLU A 77 9.12 1.04 3.39
CA GLU A 77 9.15 2.30 4.11
C GLU A 77 10.57 2.71 4.47
N ASP A 78 11.34 1.78 5.01
CA ASP A 78 12.72 2.03 5.42
C ASP A 78 13.59 2.36 4.21
N LYS A 79 13.39 1.66 3.10
CA LYS A 79 14.07 1.91 1.83
C LYS A 79 13.74 3.27 1.24
N LEU A 80 12.47 3.65 1.24
CA LEU A 80 12.06 4.98 0.77
C LEU A 80 12.63 6.08 1.67
N LYS A 81 12.58 5.91 2.98
CA LYS A 81 13.19 6.85 3.92
C LYS A 81 14.68 6.99 3.66
N GLN A 82 15.40 5.89 3.51
CA GLN A 82 16.83 5.90 3.21
C GLN A 82 17.11 6.63 1.89
N ALA A 83 16.29 6.40 0.85
CA ALA A 83 16.44 7.05 -0.45
C ALA A 83 16.21 8.57 -0.38
N ILE A 84 15.27 9.03 0.47
CA ILE A 84 15.02 10.46 0.70
C ILE A 84 16.16 11.09 1.50
N ASP A 85 16.66 10.42 2.54
CA ASP A 85 17.75 10.93 3.39
C ASP A 85 19.12 10.88 2.67
N HIS A 86 19.30 9.94 1.73
CA HIS A 86 20.54 9.69 0.99
C HIS A 86 20.28 9.53 -0.52
N PRO A 87 19.79 10.57 -1.21
CA PRO A 87 19.52 10.50 -2.65
C PRO A 87 20.80 10.29 -3.45
N ILE A 88 20.73 9.51 -4.51
CA ILE A 88 21.86 9.25 -5.42
C ILE A 88 21.60 10.00 -6.73
N PRO A 89 22.38 11.04 -7.07
CA PRO A 89 22.19 11.83 -8.28
C PRO A 89 22.22 10.98 -9.56
N PRO A 90 21.43 11.32 -10.59
CA PRO A 90 21.43 10.60 -11.86
C PRO A 90 22.78 10.75 -12.58
N LYS A 91 23.07 9.76 -13.44
CA LYS A 91 24.24 9.72 -14.31
C LYS A 91 23.82 9.97 -15.75
N TYR A 92 24.43 10.96 -16.41
CA TYR A 92 24.19 11.25 -17.81
C TYR A 92 25.02 10.36 -18.72
N VAL A 93 24.34 9.72 -19.69
CA VAL A 93 24.92 8.84 -20.70
C VAL A 93 24.72 9.43 -22.10
N LYS A 94 25.59 9.05 -23.05
CA LYS A 94 25.55 9.59 -24.41
C LYS A 94 24.65 8.78 -25.35
N THR A 95 24.43 7.51 -25.04
CA THR A 95 23.70 6.57 -25.90
C THR A 95 22.60 5.89 -25.10
N SER A 96 21.52 5.51 -25.77
CA SER A 96 20.38 4.82 -25.22
C SER A 96 19.78 3.88 -26.26
N PRO A 97 19.35 2.68 -25.89
CA PRO A 97 18.65 1.78 -26.81
C PRO A 97 17.30 2.35 -27.29
N THR A 98 16.71 3.30 -26.57
CA THR A 98 15.47 3.99 -26.99
C THR A 98 15.65 4.82 -28.26
N ARG A 99 16.89 5.05 -28.71
CA ARG A 99 17.20 5.79 -29.96
C ARG A 99 17.32 4.90 -31.21
N GLU A 100 16.92 3.65 -31.15
CA GLU A 100 16.96 2.75 -32.31
C GLU A 100 15.98 3.16 -33.42
N VAL A 101 14.85 3.75 -33.03
CA VAL A 101 13.86 4.37 -33.93
C VAL A 101 13.59 5.78 -33.42
N VAL A 102 13.71 6.78 -34.29
CA VAL A 102 13.44 8.19 -33.97
C VAL A 102 12.52 8.77 -35.04
N LEU A 103 11.31 9.17 -34.63
CA LEU A 103 10.29 9.78 -35.48
C LEU A 103 10.19 11.26 -35.13
N THR A 104 10.31 12.14 -36.12
CA THR A 104 10.25 13.61 -35.96
C THR A 104 9.36 14.25 -37.00
N GLY A 105 8.95 15.49 -36.81
CA GLY A 105 8.14 16.24 -37.76
C GLY A 105 6.83 15.53 -38.11
N ASP A 106 6.60 15.31 -39.41
CA ASP A 106 5.38 14.68 -39.91
C ASP A 106 5.25 13.19 -39.62
N ASP A 107 6.37 12.53 -39.26
CA ASP A 107 6.38 11.11 -38.88
C ASP A 107 5.89 10.86 -37.46
N VAL A 108 5.76 11.91 -36.65
CA VAL A 108 5.18 11.80 -35.28
C VAL A 108 3.71 11.44 -35.40
N ASP A 109 3.36 10.24 -34.87
CA ASP A 109 2.00 9.72 -34.94
C ASP A 109 1.67 8.87 -33.71
N LEU A 110 0.96 9.46 -32.75
CA LEU A 110 0.50 8.80 -31.54
C LEU A 110 -0.50 7.65 -31.80
N TYR A 111 -1.20 7.69 -32.95
CA TYR A 111 -2.14 6.63 -33.30
C TYR A 111 -1.45 5.32 -33.69
N LYS A 112 -0.13 5.32 -33.89
CA LYS A 112 0.66 4.11 -34.08
C LYS A 112 1.03 3.42 -32.76
N LEU A 113 0.90 4.11 -31.61
CA LEU A 113 1.13 3.53 -30.30
C LEU A 113 -0.14 2.85 -29.79
N PRO A 114 -0.05 1.65 -29.18
CA PRO A 114 -1.21 0.94 -28.65
C PRO A 114 -1.67 1.54 -27.32
N ILE A 115 -2.19 2.75 -27.34
CA ILE A 115 -2.66 3.51 -26.18
C ILE A 115 -4.10 3.11 -25.87
N PRO A 116 -4.40 2.33 -24.80
CA PRO A 116 -5.74 1.86 -24.52
C PRO A 116 -6.60 2.92 -23.80
N MET A 117 -7.88 2.61 -23.68
CA MET A 117 -8.80 3.23 -22.73
C MET A 117 -8.89 2.36 -21.48
N SER A 118 -9.05 2.98 -20.31
CA SER A 118 -9.22 2.27 -19.03
C SER A 118 -10.69 2.05 -18.69
N SER A 119 -11.58 3.00 -19.02
CA SER A 119 -13.00 2.96 -18.71
C SER A 119 -13.86 3.39 -19.89
N ILE A 120 -15.10 2.87 -19.95
CA ILE A 120 -16.10 3.30 -20.94
C ILE A 120 -16.48 4.78 -20.83
N PHE A 121 -16.15 5.42 -19.72
CA PHE A 121 -16.41 6.84 -19.45
C PHE A 121 -15.18 7.74 -19.66
N ASP A 122 -14.03 7.18 -20.06
CA ASP A 122 -12.85 7.98 -20.38
C ASP A 122 -13.11 8.91 -21.57
N GLY A 123 -12.48 10.08 -21.55
CA GLY A 123 -12.62 11.06 -22.64
C GLY A 123 -11.92 10.65 -23.92
N GLY A 124 -11.09 9.59 -23.91
CA GLY A 124 -10.35 9.04 -25.03
C GLY A 124 -9.18 8.16 -24.58
N PRO A 125 -8.37 7.62 -25.52
CA PRO A 125 -7.14 6.90 -25.18
C PRO A 125 -6.19 7.77 -24.39
N MET A 126 -5.57 7.21 -23.32
CA MET A 126 -4.68 7.95 -22.44
C MET A 126 -3.37 7.24 -22.20
N ILE A 127 -2.27 7.98 -22.29
CA ILE A 127 -0.97 7.55 -21.79
C ILE A 127 -1.01 7.66 -20.27
N THR A 128 -0.82 6.55 -19.55
CA THR A 128 -0.99 6.46 -18.09
C THR A 128 0.30 6.21 -17.33
N ALA A 129 1.33 5.66 -17.98
CA ALA A 129 2.61 5.25 -17.38
C ALA A 129 3.78 6.17 -17.73
N GLY A 130 3.52 7.43 -18.08
CA GLY A 130 4.56 8.38 -18.48
C GLY A 130 5.29 8.98 -17.27
N VAL A 131 6.58 8.68 -17.12
CA VAL A 131 7.48 9.42 -16.23
C VAL A 131 7.95 10.67 -16.96
N VAL A 132 7.58 11.83 -16.45
CA VAL A 132 7.85 13.12 -17.08
C VAL A 132 9.00 13.81 -16.37
N ILE A 133 9.97 14.32 -17.16
CA ILE A 133 11.02 15.21 -16.68
C ILE A 133 10.83 16.57 -17.35
N THR A 134 10.96 17.63 -16.57
CA THR A 134 10.93 19.02 -17.03
C THR A 134 11.90 19.88 -16.23
N ARG A 135 12.18 21.09 -16.72
CA ARG A 135 13.07 22.05 -16.06
C ARG A 135 12.53 23.46 -16.16
N ASP A 136 12.47 24.15 -15.03
CA ASP A 136 12.38 25.60 -15.01
C ASP A 136 13.80 26.20 -14.85
N PRO A 137 14.17 27.26 -15.59
CA PRO A 137 15.52 27.83 -15.56
C PRO A 137 15.98 28.30 -14.18
N GLU A 138 15.07 28.75 -13.32
CA GLU A 138 15.36 29.28 -11.99
C GLU A 138 15.11 28.28 -10.86
N LEU A 139 14.07 27.41 -11.05
CA LEU A 139 13.58 26.53 -10.00
C LEU A 139 14.16 25.11 -10.07
N GLY A 140 14.87 24.80 -11.18
CA GLY A 140 15.53 23.52 -11.36
C GLY A 140 14.69 22.46 -12.05
N ILE A 141 15.06 21.20 -11.85
CA ILE A 141 14.43 20.04 -12.46
C ILE A 141 13.26 19.55 -11.61
N ASN A 142 12.28 18.96 -12.25
CA ASN A 142 11.19 18.23 -11.59
C ASN A 142 10.83 17.00 -12.40
N SER A 143 10.52 15.90 -11.71
CA SER A 143 9.91 14.77 -12.38
C SER A 143 8.59 14.36 -11.70
N GLY A 144 7.75 13.62 -12.44
CA GLY A 144 6.44 13.19 -11.95
C GLY A 144 5.75 12.28 -12.93
N ILE A 145 4.63 11.69 -12.49
CA ILE A 145 3.78 10.85 -13.35
C ILE A 145 2.54 11.65 -13.70
N TYR A 146 2.28 11.78 -15.00
CA TYR A 146 1.13 12.50 -15.52
C TYR A 146 0.41 11.69 -16.59
N ARG A 147 -0.90 11.89 -16.69
CA ARG A 147 -1.71 11.31 -17.76
C ARG A 147 -1.83 12.28 -18.93
N PHE A 148 -1.90 11.72 -20.15
CA PHE A 148 -2.04 12.49 -21.37
C PHE A 148 -3.16 11.90 -22.22
N ILE A 149 -4.24 12.64 -22.43
CA ILE A 149 -5.30 12.24 -23.36
C ILE A 149 -4.88 12.55 -24.79
N VAL A 150 -4.93 11.55 -25.67
CA VAL A 150 -4.64 11.74 -27.09
C VAL A 150 -5.75 12.56 -27.73
N LYS A 151 -5.41 13.64 -28.43
CA LYS A 151 -6.36 14.52 -29.13
C LYS A 151 -6.18 14.46 -30.64
N GLU A 152 -4.94 14.47 -31.10
CA GLU A 152 -4.58 14.40 -32.50
C GLU A 152 -3.27 13.60 -32.69
N LYS A 153 -2.84 13.41 -33.93
CA LYS A 153 -1.64 12.67 -34.32
C LYS A 153 -0.38 13.08 -33.51
N SER A 154 -0.26 14.35 -33.16
CA SER A 154 0.88 14.90 -32.40
C SER A 154 0.45 15.82 -31.26
N LEU A 155 -0.82 15.78 -30.84
CA LEU A 155 -1.34 16.59 -29.75
C LEU A 155 -1.98 15.72 -28.65
N THR A 156 -1.71 16.09 -27.40
CA THR A 156 -2.38 15.55 -26.22
C THR A 156 -2.85 16.65 -25.29
N GLY A 157 -3.74 16.32 -24.35
CA GLY A 157 -3.89 17.06 -23.10
C GLY A 157 -2.90 16.55 -22.04
N ILE A 158 -2.81 17.26 -20.94
CA ILE A 158 -2.11 16.83 -19.72
C ILE A 158 -2.95 17.25 -18.52
N ASP A 159 -3.08 16.41 -17.48
CA ASP A 159 -3.76 16.84 -16.25
C ASP A 159 -2.77 17.39 -15.22
N ILE A 160 -2.80 18.72 -15.05
CA ILE A 160 -2.00 19.47 -14.09
C ILE A 160 -2.85 20.46 -13.27
N VAL A 161 -4.11 20.11 -13.00
CA VAL A 161 -5.04 20.96 -12.23
C VAL A 161 -4.63 21.09 -10.76
N THR A 162 -4.15 20.00 -10.17
CA THR A 162 -3.71 20.02 -8.77
C THR A 162 -2.42 20.83 -8.61
N PRO A 163 -2.34 21.76 -7.64
CA PRO A 163 -1.11 22.51 -7.37
C PRO A 163 0.07 21.58 -7.04
N ASN A 164 1.09 21.62 -7.89
CA ASN A 164 2.36 20.90 -7.75
C ASN A 164 3.46 21.64 -8.52
N ASN A 165 4.70 21.14 -8.48
CA ASN A 165 5.83 21.78 -9.16
C ASN A 165 5.62 21.88 -10.68
N MET A 166 5.11 20.84 -11.32
CA MET A 166 4.80 20.87 -12.77
C MET A 166 3.82 22.00 -13.14
N ARG A 167 2.72 22.12 -12.38
CA ARG A 167 1.75 23.21 -12.62
C ARG A 167 2.40 24.58 -12.45
N MET A 168 3.24 24.74 -11.44
CA MET A 168 3.97 26.00 -11.20
C MET A 168 4.91 26.31 -12.37
N PHE A 169 5.67 25.34 -12.87
CA PHE A 169 6.56 25.53 -14.02
C PHE A 169 5.77 25.87 -15.29
N ALA A 170 4.66 25.15 -15.54
CA ALA A 170 3.79 25.43 -16.68
C ALA A 170 3.16 26.83 -16.60
N GLN A 171 2.73 27.26 -15.42
CA GLN A 171 2.18 28.60 -15.19
C GLN A 171 3.25 29.69 -15.47
N ARG A 172 4.45 29.54 -14.94
CA ARG A 172 5.57 30.47 -15.18
C ARG A 172 5.94 30.56 -16.67
N ALA A 173 5.98 29.42 -17.34
CA ALA A 173 6.25 29.41 -18.79
C ALA A 173 5.12 30.10 -19.59
N TYR A 174 3.87 29.83 -19.23
CA TYR A 174 2.70 30.49 -19.82
C TYR A 174 2.72 32.02 -19.66
N GLU A 175 3.03 32.52 -18.44
CA GLU A 175 3.13 33.96 -18.15
C GLU A 175 4.24 34.63 -18.96
N GLN A 176 5.27 33.87 -19.34
CA GLN A 176 6.37 34.33 -20.21
C GLN A 176 6.06 34.16 -21.70
N GLY A 177 4.88 33.61 -22.07
CA GLY A 177 4.50 33.35 -23.47
C GLY A 177 5.34 32.29 -24.17
N ARG A 178 6.04 31.42 -23.40
CA ARG A 178 6.91 30.36 -23.93
C ARG A 178 6.34 28.97 -23.66
N PRO A 179 6.60 27.97 -24.51
CA PRO A 179 6.30 26.60 -24.19
C PRO A 179 7.19 26.08 -23.07
N LEU A 180 6.69 25.09 -22.31
CA LEU A 180 7.49 24.35 -21.34
C LEU A 180 7.89 22.99 -21.93
N PRO A 181 9.20 22.73 -22.19
CA PRO A 181 9.65 21.42 -22.64
C PRO A 181 9.42 20.35 -21.59
N ILE A 182 9.03 19.15 -22.02
CA ILE A 182 8.88 17.95 -21.22
C ILE A 182 9.38 16.73 -21.99
N SER A 183 10.06 15.80 -21.32
CA SER A 183 10.32 14.45 -21.83
C SER A 183 9.45 13.45 -21.08
N ILE A 184 8.85 12.48 -21.80
CA ILE A 184 7.92 11.51 -21.26
C ILE A 184 8.48 10.12 -21.53
N SER A 185 8.98 9.43 -20.50
CA SER A 185 9.53 8.09 -20.60
C SER A 185 8.45 7.05 -20.24
N ILE A 186 8.18 6.10 -21.13
CA ILE A 186 7.19 5.01 -20.99
C ILE A 186 7.92 3.67 -21.00
N GLY A 187 7.51 2.73 -20.15
CA GLY A 187 8.20 1.44 -20.01
C GLY A 187 9.53 1.58 -19.28
N THR A 188 9.50 2.21 -18.11
CA THR A 188 10.62 2.30 -17.17
C THR A 188 10.41 1.34 -16.01
N HIS A 189 11.47 1.01 -15.29
CA HIS A 189 11.35 0.16 -14.11
C HIS A 189 10.46 0.83 -13.05
N PRO A 190 9.64 0.09 -12.28
CA PRO A 190 8.76 0.69 -11.26
C PRO A 190 9.46 1.55 -10.20
N ILE A 191 10.75 1.38 -9.98
CA ILE A 191 11.55 2.24 -9.07
C ILE A 191 11.56 3.70 -9.55
N GLU A 192 11.77 3.96 -10.85
CA GLU A 192 11.73 5.31 -11.40
C GLU A 192 10.33 5.91 -11.30
N VAL A 193 9.31 5.07 -11.52
CA VAL A 193 7.91 5.49 -11.39
C VAL A 193 7.61 5.85 -9.93
N THR A 194 8.03 5.03 -8.96
CA THR A 194 7.85 5.29 -7.52
C THR A 194 8.62 6.54 -7.07
N GLY A 195 9.88 6.68 -7.49
CA GLY A 195 10.71 7.86 -7.18
C GLY A 195 10.11 9.15 -7.73
N SER A 196 9.65 9.15 -8.99
CA SER A 196 8.96 10.29 -9.60
C SER A 196 7.60 10.61 -8.97
N GLY A 197 6.96 9.61 -8.37
CA GLY A 197 5.70 9.77 -7.64
C GLY A 197 5.86 10.41 -6.26
N TYR A 198 7.08 10.55 -5.75
CA TYR A 198 7.35 11.24 -4.51
C TYR A 198 7.16 12.75 -4.69
N ARG A 199 6.46 13.39 -3.75
CA ARG A 199 6.28 14.84 -3.77
C ARG A 199 7.48 15.53 -3.11
N ALA A 200 8.53 15.68 -3.87
CA ALA A 200 9.73 16.34 -3.40
C ALA A 200 9.50 17.85 -3.16
N PRO A 201 10.17 18.43 -2.17
CA PRO A 201 10.27 19.88 -2.06
C PRO A 201 10.89 20.48 -3.32
N LEU A 202 10.59 21.74 -3.59
CA LEU A 202 11.18 22.46 -4.72
C LEU A 202 12.72 22.43 -4.65
N GLY A 203 13.36 22.13 -5.77
CA GLY A 203 14.82 22.00 -5.87
C GLY A 203 15.38 20.63 -5.50
N VAL A 204 14.55 19.68 -5.10
CA VAL A 204 14.95 18.28 -4.91
C VAL A 204 14.64 17.49 -6.18
N ASP A 205 15.64 16.78 -6.69
CA ASP A 205 15.52 15.96 -7.90
C ASP A 205 14.94 14.58 -7.55
N GLU A 206 13.74 14.27 -8.03
CA GLU A 206 13.07 13.00 -7.83
C GLU A 206 13.83 11.84 -8.48
N MET A 207 14.62 12.08 -9.54
CA MET A 207 15.48 11.05 -10.12
C MET A 207 16.64 10.68 -9.19
N ALA A 208 17.10 11.59 -8.34
CA ALA A 208 18.05 11.24 -7.29
C ALA A 208 17.42 10.37 -6.19
N ILE A 209 16.15 10.59 -5.87
CA ILE A 209 15.40 9.71 -4.95
C ILE A 209 15.20 8.32 -5.59
N ALA A 210 14.87 8.25 -6.88
CA ALA A 210 14.81 6.98 -7.62
C ALA A 210 16.17 6.27 -7.60
N GLY A 211 17.27 7.01 -7.73
CA GLY A 211 18.63 6.50 -7.57
C GLY A 211 18.89 5.92 -6.17
N GLY A 212 18.43 6.60 -5.13
CA GLY A 212 18.48 6.11 -3.73
C GLY A 212 17.67 4.82 -3.54
N LEU A 213 16.46 4.74 -4.11
CA LEU A 213 15.64 3.52 -4.11
C LEU A 213 16.33 2.37 -4.85
N ARG A 214 16.99 2.65 -5.96
CA ARG A 214 17.73 1.69 -6.78
C ARG A 214 19.05 1.25 -6.11
N GLY A 215 19.61 2.09 -5.25
CA GLY A 215 20.97 1.91 -4.70
C GLY A 215 22.07 2.26 -5.69
N ALA A 216 21.75 2.98 -6.78
CA ALA A 216 22.70 3.48 -7.77
C ALA A 216 22.05 4.52 -8.70
N PRO A 217 22.87 5.34 -9.41
CA PRO A 217 22.38 6.38 -10.29
C PRO A 217 21.38 5.87 -11.34
N VAL A 218 20.27 6.58 -11.53
CA VAL A 218 19.44 6.43 -12.73
C VAL A 218 20.23 6.99 -13.92
N GLU A 219 20.31 6.24 -15.01
CA GLU A 219 20.96 6.72 -16.23
C GLU A 219 19.98 7.56 -17.06
N LEU A 220 20.41 8.78 -17.40
CA LEU A 220 19.64 9.72 -18.21
C LEU A 220 20.37 10.00 -19.52
N ALA A 221 19.65 9.95 -20.64
CA ALA A 221 20.16 10.29 -21.97
C ALA A 221 19.56 11.62 -22.47
N PRO A 222 20.26 12.39 -23.34
CA PRO A 222 19.74 13.64 -23.87
C PRO A 222 18.65 13.38 -24.92
N CYS A 223 17.62 14.22 -24.94
CA CYS A 223 16.61 14.30 -26.00
C CYS A 223 17.22 14.76 -27.33
N GLU A 224 16.52 14.54 -28.46
CA GLU A 224 16.92 14.97 -29.81
C GLU A 224 16.47 16.40 -30.13
N THR A 225 15.25 16.75 -29.70
CA THR A 225 14.57 17.99 -30.17
C THR A 225 14.37 19.03 -29.07
N ILE A 226 14.65 18.68 -27.80
CA ILE A 226 14.50 19.56 -26.63
C ILE A 226 15.72 19.44 -25.71
N ASP A 227 16.05 20.50 -24.98
CA ASP A 227 17.16 20.50 -24.00
C ASP A 227 16.71 19.90 -22.66
N LEU A 228 16.36 18.61 -22.68
CA LEU A 228 16.03 17.83 -21.48
C LEU A 228 16.61 16.42 -21.58
N PRO A 229 16.86 15.76 -20.45
CA PRO A 229 17.15 14.33 -20.45
C PRO A 229 15.87 13.50 -20.37
N TYR A 230 16.00 12.21 -20.69
CA TYR A 230 15.00 11.15 -20.44
C TYR A 230 15.65 9.93 -19.80
N ILE A 231 14.87 9.01 -19.25
CA ILE A 231 15.38 7.76 -18.63
C ILE A 231 15.94 6.86 -19.74
N ALA A 232 17.25 6.61 -19.71
CA ALA A 232 18.00 6.05 -20.83
C ALA A 232 17.57 4.64 -21.26
N ASP A 233 17.02 3.82 -20.38
CA ASP A 233 16.55 2.46 -20.70
C ASP A 233 15.03 2.33 -20.86
N ALA A 234 14.32 3.46 -20.99
CA ALA A 234 12.89 3.46 -21.32
C ALA A 234 12.61 2.71 -22.65
N GLU A 235 11.43 2.15 -22.77
CA GLU A 235 10.98 1.51 -24.01
C GLU A 235 10.61 2.53 -25.09
N ILE A 236 9.90 3.58 -24.69
CA ILE A 236 9.42 4.67 -25.57
C ILE A 236 9.63 6.00 -24.85
N VAL A 237 10.06 7.01 -25.60
CA VAL A 237 10.19 8.39 -25.12
C VAL A 237 9.45 9.32 -26.06
N LEU A 238 8.62 10.19 -25.49
CA LEU A 238 7.98 11.29 -26.20
C LEU A 238 8.67 12.60 -25.78
N GLU A 239 9.22 13.30 -26.74
CA GLU A 239 9.74 14.64 -26.54
C GLU A 239 8.65 15.64 -26.87
N ALA A 240 8.32 16.53 -25.95
CA ALA A 240 7.12 17.34 -26.07
C ALA A 240 7.27 18.73 -25.46
N GLU A 241 6.28 19.57 -25.71
CA GLU A 241 6.17 20.91 -25.18
C GLU A 241 4.73 21.16 -24.68
N ILE A 242 4.59 21.57 -23.42
CA ILE A 242 3.32 22.16 -22.95
C ILE A 242 3.20 23.54 -23.58
N LEU A 243 2.15 23.71 -24.39
CA LEU A 243 1.94 24.95 -25.15
C LEU A 243 1.45 26.09 -24.25
N PRO A 244 1.82 27.34 -24.52
CA PRO A 244 1.37 28.50 -23.75
C PRO A 244 -0.08 28.91 -24.13
N THR A 245 -0.99 27.92 -24.15
CA THR A 245 -2.43 28.12 -24.45
C THR A 245 -3.26 28.41 -23.20
N GLY A 246 -2.63 28.34 -22.03
CA GLY A 246 -3.32 28.42 -20.77
C GLY A 246 -4.24 27.20 -20.50
N TRP A 247 -5.03 27.30 -19.45
CA TRP A 247 -5.98 26.25 -19.03
C TRP A 247 -7.30 26.37 -19.79
N THR A 248 -7.28 26.11 -21.09
CA THR A 248 -8.38 26.39 -22.03
C THR A 248 -8.91 25.17 -22.77
N TRP A 249 -8.26 24.01 -22.65
CA TRP A 249 -8.64 22.78 -23.33
C TRP A 249 -9.22 21.75 -22.36
N PRO A 250 -10.32 21.06 -22.75
CA PRO A 250 -10.90 20.03 -21.89
C PRO A 250 -9.98 18.81 -21.81
N GLU A 251 -9.78 18.31 -20.61
CA GLU A 251 -9.00 17.11 -20.27
C GLU A 251 -9.78 16.26 -19.27
N GLY A 252 -9.81 14.95 -19.48
CA GLY A 252 -10.62 13.99 -18.73
C GLY A 252 -11.81 13.55 -19.59
N ARG A 253 -12.78 12.82 -19.06
CA ARG A 253 -12.82 12.18 -17.74
C ARG A 253 -11.81 11.03 -17.70
N PHE A 254 -11.42 10.62 -16.50
CA PHE A 254 -10.53 9.49 -16.28
C PHE A 254 -10.82 8.82 -14.93
N GLY A 255 -10.61 7.51 -14.84
CA GLY A 255 -10.75 6.76 -13.59
C GLY A 255 -9.68 7.15 -12.57
N GLU A 256 -10.12 7.52 -11.37
CA GLU A 256 -9.23 7.99 -10.30
C GLU A 256 -8.89 6.87 -9.30
N PHE A 257 -7.87 7.10 -8.46
CA PHE A 257 -7.50 6.20 -7.36
C PHE A 257 -8.67 5.89 -6.41
N THR A 258 -9.70 6.71 -6.39
CA THR A 258 -10.94 6.52 -5.63
C THR A 258 -11.85 5.42 -6.19
N ARG A 259 -11.50 4.82 -7.32
CA ARG A 259 -12.33 3.90 -8.12
C ARG A 259 -13.59 4.58 -8.69
N LEU A 260 -13.59 5.89 -8.73
CA LEU A 260 -14.64 6.72 -9.31
C LEU A 260 -14.09 7.47 -10.51
N MET A 261 -14.98 7.92 -11.38
CA MET A 261 -14.59 8.76 -12.50
C MET A 261 -14.34 10.19 -12.04
N GLY A 262 -13.16 10.72 -12.35
CA GLY A 262 -12.85 12.14 -12.19
C GLY A 262 -13.68 13.04 -13.10
N GLY A 263 -13.62 14.32 -12.82
CA GLY A 263 -14.29 15.36 -13.60
C GLY A 263 -13.61 15.69 -14.92
N LEU A 264 -14.25 16.55 -15.69
CA LEU A 264 -13.62 17.24 -16.81
C LEU A 264 -12.90 18.47 -16.26
N HIS A 265 -11.65 18.64 -16.64
CA HIS A 265 -10.83 19.77 -16.22
C HIS A 265 -10.36 20.57 -17.44
N TRP A 266 -10.04 21.83 -17.24
CA TRP A 266 -9.44 22.68 -18.24
C TRP A 266 -7.93 22.69 -18.03
N ASN A 267 -7.16 22.35 -19.08
CA ASN A 267 -5.70 22.18 -19.02
C ASN A 267 -5.04 22.74 -20.29
N PRO A 268 -3.72 22.91 -20.31
CA PRO A 268 -3.00 23.27 -21.54
C PRO A 268 -2.89 22.08 -22.50
N LEU A 269 -2.63 22.38 -23.78
CA LEU A 269 -2.26 21.39 -24.78
C LEU A 269 -0.78 21.04 -24.69
N VAL A 270 -0.47 19.82 -25.10
CA VAL A 270 0.91 19.30 -25.26
C VAL A 270 1.14 18.90 -26.70
N ARG A 271 2.19 19.42 -27.31
CA ARG A 271 2.65 19.04 -28.65
C ARG A 271 3.81 18.07 -28.56
N ILE A 272 3.67 16.91 -29.18
CA ILE A 272 4.74 15.92 -29.32
C ILE A 272 5.62 16.33 -30.49
N LYS A 273 6.94 16.44 -30.29
CA LYS A 273 7.94 16.86 -31.28
C LYS A 273 8.71 15.68 -31.83
N ALA A 274 8.93 14.64 -31.01
CA ALA A 274 9.58 13.41 -31.42
C ALA A 274 9.04 12.22 -30.64
N ILE A 275 9.09 11.04 -31.24
CA ILE A 275 8.90 9.74 -30.63
C ILE A 275 10.17 8.93 -30.86
N SER A 276 10.88 8.62 -29.78
CA SER A 276 12.03 7.72 -29.81
C SER A 276 11.65 6.41 -29.14
N MET A 277 12.05 5.25 -29.71
CA MET A 277 11.72 3.95 -29.13
C MET A 277 12.72 2.88 -29.55
N ARG A 278 12.75 1.79 -28.80
CA ARG A 278 13.42 0.55 -29.19
C ARG A 278 12.72 -0.05 -30.41
N LYS A 279 13.43 -0.80 -31.25
CA LYS A 279 12.83 -1.49 -32.41
C LYS A 279 11.73 -2.47 -31.99
N ASP A 280 11.93 -3.13 -30.87
CA ASP A 280 11.02 -4.11 -30.25
C ASP A 280 10.38 -3.54 -28.97
N ALA A 281 10.02 -2.27 -28.98
CA ALA A 281 9.51 -1.56 -27.83
C ALA A 281 8.26 -2.21 -27.24
N ILE A 282 8.15 -2.18 -25.92
CA ILE A 282 7.01 -2.65 -25.15
C ILE A 282 6.22 -1.44 -24.64
N TYR A 283 4.95 -1.34 -24.99
CA TYR A 283 4.11 -0.28 -24.43
C TYR A 283 3.63 -0.67 -23.02
N TYR A 284 4.06 0.08 -22.02
CA TYR A 284 3.55 -0.09 -20.67
C TYR A 284 2.31 0.77 -20.47
N ASN A 285 1.20 0.12 -20.14
CA ASN A 285 -0.05 0.75 -19.71
C ASN A 285 -0.26 0.56 -18.21
N LEU A 286 -0.22 1.65 -17.45
CA LEU A 286 -0.51 1.61 -16.01
C LEU A 286 -2.02 1.40 -15.80
N HIS A 287 -2.39 0.28 -15.17
CA HIS A 287 -3.78 -0.08 -14.92
C HIS A 287 -4.36 0.70 -13.75
N MET A 288 -5.30 1.58 -14.05
CA MET A 288 -6.01 2.36 -13.04
C MET A 288 -7.19 1.57 -12.45
N PRO A 289 -7.47 1.74 -11.14
CA PRO A 289 -6.74 2.55 -10.16
C PRO A 289 -5.61 1.80 -9.45
N TRP A 290 -5.48 0.49 -9.66
CA TRP A 290 -4.75 -0.41 -8.78
C TRP A 290 -3.23 -0.22 -8.80
N GLU A 291 -2.63 -0.06 -9.96
CA GLU A 291 -1.17 0.16 -10.04
C GLU A 291 -0.79 1.52 -9.47
N ASN A 292 -1.57 2.56 -9.73
CA ASN A 292 -1.37 3.88 -9.13
C ASN A 292 -1.44 3.82 -7.59
N THR A 293 -2.33 3.00 -7.07
CA THR A 293 -2.47 2.77 -5.62
C THR A 293 -1.17 2.25 -5.01
N TRP A 294 -0.59 1.20 -5.59
CA TRP A 294 0.64 0.58 -5.05
C TRP A 294 1.90 1.43 -5.29
N LEU A 295 1.97 2.18 -6.39
CA LEU A 295 3.05 3.14 -6.64
C LEU A 295 3.05 4.29 -5.63
N ALA A 296 1.87 4.75 -5.24
CA ALA A 296 1.72 5.91 -4.37
C ALA A 296 1.71 5.56 -2.86
N ALA A 297 1.28 4.36 -2.47
CA ALA A 297 1.16 3.95 -1.08
C ALA A 297 2.47 4.11 -0.27
N PRO A 298 3.66 3.73 -0.75
CA PRO A 298 4.90 3.84 0.02
C PRO A 298 5.17 5.25 0.55
N THR A 299 4.87 6.27 -0.23
CA THR A 299 5.10 7.67 0.18
C THR A 299 4.22 8.10 1.35
N ARG A 300 3.03 7.51 1.49
CA ARG A 300 2.10 7.79 2.59
C ARG A 300 2.49 7.09 3.87
N TYR A 301 2.94 5.86 3.77
CA TYR A 301 3.48 5.14 4.92
C TYR A 301 4.62 5.91 5.56
N ALA A 302 5.57 6.38 4.75
CA ALA A 302 6.70 7.17 5.22
C ALA A 302 6.25 8.46 5.92
N ALA A 303 5.27 9.19 5.36
CA ALA A 303 4.73 10.42 5.95
C ALA A 303 4.02 10.15 7.29
N ILE A 304 3.22 9.09 7.39
CA ILE A 304 2.52 8.71 8.62
C ILE A 304 3.54 8.32 9.70
N ARG A 305 4.51 7.47 9.36
CA ARG A 305 5.55 7.04 10.29
C ARG A 305 6.38 8.21 10.81
N GLN A 306 6.72 9.16 9.94
CA GLN A 306 7.46 10.36 10.35
C GLN A 306 6.64 11.23 11.32
N ALA A 307 5.34 11.43 11.06
CA ALA A 307 4.46 12.19 11.95
C ALA A 307 4.36 11.54 13.34
N LEU A 308 4.15 10.23 13.38
CA LEU A 308 4.07 9.45 14.62
C LEU A 308 5.40 9.44 15.38
N LYS A 309 6.52 9.29 14.67
CA LYS A 309 7.85 9.37 15.27
C LYS A 309 8.09 10.74 15.92
N THR A 310 7.72 11.83 15.24
CA THR A 310 7.83 13.19 15.78
C THR A 310 6.99 13.39 17.04
N ALA A 311 5.83 12.70 17.12
CA ALA A 311 4.97 12.68 18.30
C ALA A 311 5.47 11.72 19.41
N GLY A 312 6.57 11.01 19.21
CA GLY A 312 7.14 10.08 20.18
C GLY A 312 6.46 8.71 20.24
N VAL A 313 5.53 8.40 19.32
CA VAL A 313 4.74 7.16 19.32
C VAL A 313 5.57 5.99 18.81
N GLN A 314 5.54 4.87 19.54
CA GLN A 314 6.17 3.61 19.13
C GLN A 314 5.25 2.82 18.20
N VAL A 315 5.46 2.97 16.90
CA VAL A 315 4.69 2.29 15.86
C VAL A 315 5.24 0.89 15.63
N LYS A 316 4.36 -0.13 15.65
CA LYS A 316 4.66 -1.48 15.18
C LYS A 316 4.46 -1.57 13.68
N ASP A 317 3.22 -1.41 13.21
CA ASP A 317 2.85 -1.54 11.81
C ASP A 317 1.86 -0.45 11.38
N ILE A 318 1.84 -0.18 10.08
CA ILE A 318 0.90 0.75 9.43
C ILE A 318 0.30 0.04 8.22
N ASN A 319 -0.99 0.16 8.03
CA ASN A 319 -1.70 -0.25 6.82
C ASN A 319 -2.52 0.92 6.29
N VAL A 320 -2.13 1.47 5.15
CA VAL A 320 -3.00 2.39 4.40
C VAL A 320 -3.87 1.52 3.49
N THR A 321 -5.11 1.30 3.88
CA THR A 321 -5.93 0.22 3.37
C THR A 321 -6.33 0.39 1.90
N LEU A 322 -6.39 -0.70 1.14
CA LEU A 322 -6.91 -0.69 -0.23
C LEU A 322 -8.37 -0.23 -0.31
N GLY A 323 -9.18 -0.64 0.67
CA GLY A 323 -10.57 -0.18 0.80
C GLY A 323 -10.68 1.34 0.96
N GLY A 324 -9.72 1.96 1.64
CA GLY A 324 -9.53 3.41 1.74
C GLY A 324 -8.75 4.01 0.57
N CYS A 325 -8.70 3.32 -0.55
CA CYS A 325 -8.05 3.75 -1.79
C CYS A 325 -6.51 3.97 -1.65
N ALA A 326 -5.88 3.36 -0.63
CA ALA A 326 -4.48 3.57 -0.21
C ALA A 326 -4.10 5.05 0.01
N PHE A 327 -5.08 5.89 0.32
CA PHE A 327 -4.90 7.32 0.54
C PHE A 327 -5.60 7.84 1.80
N TRP A 328 -6.83 7.39 2.04
CA TRP A 328 -7.74 8.07 2.98
C TRP A 328 -7.92 7.35 4.28
N HIS A 329 -7.64 6.06 4.33
CA HIS A 329 -7.83 5.25 5.54
C HIS A 329 -6.54 4.55 5.93
N ALA A 330 -6.10 4.77 7.16
CA ALA A 330 -4.97 4.08 7.75
C ALA A 330 -5.36 3.35 9.02
N VAL A 331 -4.81 2.16 9.22
CA VAL A 331 -4.83 1.42 10.48
C VAL A 331 -3.40 1.36 10.99
N ILE A 332 -3.20 1.72 12.27
CA ILE A 332 -1.88 1.88 12.86
C ILE A 332 -1.83 1.09 14.16
N SER A 333 -0.91 0.14 14.26
CA SER A 333 -0.64 -0.55 15.52
C SER A 333 0.52 0.09 16.27
N ILE A 334 0.33 0.31 17.56
CA ILE A 334 1.30 0.97 18.43
C ILE A 334 1.57 0.14 19.68
N LYS A 335 2.78 0.29 20.21
CA LYS A 335 3.08 -0.17 21.57
C LYS A 335 2.68 0.94 22.53
N LYS A 336 1.40 0.91 22.94
CA LYS A 336 0.73 1.99 23.65
C LYS A 336 1.35 2.31 25.01
N GLN A 337 1.52 3.60 25.29
CA GLN A 337 1.66 4.20 26.61
C GLN A 337 0.34 4.88 27.03
N PRO A 338 0.09 5.15 28.32
CA PRO A 338 -1.12 5.84 28.78
C PRO A 338 -1.40 7.14 28.00
N GLY A 339 -2.61 7.29 27.45
CA GLY A 339 -3.04 8.46 26.66
C GLY A 339 -2.49 8.53 25.23
N GLU A 340 -1.65 7.60 24.81
CA GLU A 340 -0.92 7.69 23.56
C GLU A 340 -1.78 7.40 22.32
N GLY A 341 -2.89 6.64 22.47
CA GLY A 341 -3.82 6.36 21.37
C GLY A 341 -4.33 7.65 20.70
N LYS A 342 -4.75 8.63 21.49
CA LYS A 342 -5.22 9.93 20.97
C LYS A 342 -4.10 10.78 20.39
N ASN A 343 -2.90 10.75 20.97
CA ASN A 343 -1.72 11.43 20.40
C ASN A 343 -1.36 10.83 19.04
N ALA A 344 -1.42 9.52 18.90
CA ALA A 344 -1.20 8.83 17.63
C ALA A 344 -2.24 9.22 16.57
N LEU A 345 -3.52 9.34 16.95
CA LEU A 345 -4.58 9.83 16.05
C LEU A 345 -4.30 11.26 15.58
N LEU A 346 -3.98 12.18 16.47
CA LEU A 346 -3.68 13.58 16.12
C LEU A 346 -2.48 13.69 15.19
N ALA A 347 -1.41 12.96 15.48
CA ALA A 347 -0.22 12.92 14.66
C ALA A 347 -0.51 12.37 13.26
N ALA A 348 -1.21 11.24 13.16
CA ALA A 348 -1.54 10.63 11.87
C ALA A 348 -2.52 11.50 11.06
N LEU A 349 -3.55 12.07 11.68
CA LEU A 349 -4.53 12.94 11.01
C LEU A 349 -3.92 14.26 10.51
N SER A 350 -2.74 14.66 11.00
CA SER A 350 -2.01 15.81 10.44
C SER A 350 -1.49 15.54 9.02
N VAL A 351 -1.31 14.28 8.64
CA VAL A 351 -0.92 13.90 7.27
C VAL A 351 -2.04 14.28 6.30
N MET A 352 -1.68 15.04 5.27
CA MET A 352 -2.63 15.76 4.40
C MET A 352 -3.70 14.87 3.79
N ASP A 353 -3.33 13.71 3.28
CA ASP A 353 -4.22 12.85 2.50
C ASP A 353 -5.11 11.94 3.37
N LEU A 354 -4.82 11.78 4.66
CA LEU A 354 -5.63 10.91 5.53
C LEU A 354 -6.97 11.57 5.90
N LYS A 355 -8.04 10.78 5.80
CA LYS A 355 -9.42 11.14 6.17
C LYS A 355 -9.90 10.34 7.38
N HIS A 356 -9.53 9.06 7.45
CA HIS A 356 -9.89 8.16 8.53
C HIS A 356 -8.64 7.47 9.08
N VAL A 357 -8.52 7.38 10.40
CA VAL A 357 -7.42 6.66 11.07
C VAL A 357 -7.99 5.81 12.19
N VAL A 358 -7.57 4.55 12.25
CA VAL A 358 -7.82 3.65 13.37
C VAL A 358 -6.49 3.34 14.03
N VAL A 359 -6.39 3.53 15.34
CA VAL A 359 -5.22 3.15 16.13
C VAL A 359 -5.57 1.94 16.98
N VAL A 360 -4.71 0.93 16.95
CA VAL A 360 -4.87 -0.33 17.70
C VAL A 360 -3.60 -0.66 18.48
N ASP A 361 -3.69 -1.58 19.44
CA ASP A 361 -2.51 -2.10 20.14
C ASP A 361 -1.70 -3.06 19.25
N ASP A 362 -0.50 -3.42 19.71
CA ASP A 362 0.45 -4.27 18.99
C ASP A 362 0.07 -5.76 18.93
N ASP A 363 -1.05 -6.16 19.57
CA ASP A 363 -1.65 -7.49 19.46
C ASP A 363 -2.56 -7.68 18.24
N ILE A 364 -2.86 -6.59 17.50
CA ILE A 364 -3.73 -6.60 16.32
C ILE A 364 -2.90 -6.62 15.04
N ASP A 365 -3.25 -7.53 14.13
CA ASP A 365 -2.75 -7.49 12.75
C ASP A 365 -3.52 -6.42 11.95
N VAL A 366 -2.84 -5.32 11.64
CA VAL A 366 -3.43 -4.21 10.87
C VAL A 366 -3.74 -4.56 9.42
N PHE A 367 -3.20 -5.69 8.91
CA PHE A 367 -3.44 -6.16 7.55
C PHE A 367 -4.62 -7.12 7.45
N ASP A 368 -5.14 -7.61 8.59
CA ASP A 368 -6.37 -8.40 8.65
C ASP A 368 -7.57 -7.50 9.03
N PRO A 369 -8.49 -7.22 8.10
CA PRO A 369 -9.68 -6.42 8.40
C PRO A 369 -10.54 -7.00 9.52
N THR A 370 -10.58 -8.33 9.67
CA THR A 370 -11.37 -9.01 10.71
C THR A 370 -10.82 -8.69 12.11
N GLU A 371 -9.49 -8.66 12.23
CA GLU A 371 -8.81 -8.29 13.46
C GLU A 371 -9.07 -6.82 13.84
N VAL A 372 -9.01 -5.94 12.84
CA VAL A 372 -9.26 -4.50 13.03
C VAL A 372 -10.71 -4.24 13.45
N GLU A 373 -11.67 -4.86 12.77
CA GLU A 373 -13.09 -4.74 13.10
C GLU A 373 -13.37 -5.31 14.49
N TRP A 374 -12.74 -6.44 14.85
CA TRP A 374 -12.84 -7.01 16.19
C TRP A 374 -12.32 -6.04 17.27
N ALA A 375 -11.18 -5.38 17.04
CA ALA A 375 -10.66 -4.37 17.96
C ALA A 375 -11.64 -3.19 18.11
N ILE A 376 -12.19 -2.69 17.01
CA ILE A 376 -13.20 -1.61 17.05
C ILE A 376 -14.43 -2.07 17.85
N ALA A 377 -14.97 -3.25 17.54
CA ALA A 377 -16.20 -3.74 18.16
C ALA A 377 -16.05 -4.00 19.67
N THR A 378 -14.85 -4.37 20.14
CA THR A 378 -14.62 -4.80 21.53
C THR A 378 -13.99 -3.72 22.42
N ARG A 379 -13.33 -2.71 21.85
CA ARG A 379 -12.52 -1.73 22.60
C ARG A 379 -13.04 -0.30 22.54
N VAL A 380 -13.86 0.05 21.53
CA VAL A 380 -14.28 1.44 21.27
C VAL A 380 -15.58 1.78 21.98
N GLN A 381 -15.59 2.92 22.66
CA GLN A 381 -16.81 3.62 23.10
C GLN A 381 -16.95 4.92 22.30
N GLY A 382 -18.04 5.05 21.55
CA GLY A 382 -18.22 6.10 20.55
C GLY A 382 -18.12 7.53 21.09
N ASP A 383 -18.50 7.74 22.35
CA ASP A 383 -18.45 9.05 23.02
C ASP A 383 -17.04 9.46 23.51
N LYS A 384 -16.12 8.48 23.63
CA LYS A 384 -14.78 8.69 24.21
C LYS A 384 -13.66 8.47 23.20
N ASP A 385 -13.83 7.49 22.33
CA ASP A 385 -12.74 6.94 21.53
C ASP A 385 -12.83 7.36 20.06
N VAL A 386 -13.90 8.07 19.66
CA VAL A 386 -14.03 8.66 18.34
C VAL A 386 -13.68 10.15 18.39
N MET A 387 -12.74 10.56 17.53
CA MET A 387 -12.30 11.93 17.37
C MET A 387 -12.74 12.47 16.00
N ILE A 388 -13.37 13.63 15.97
CA ILE A 388 -13.74 14.32 14.73
C ILE A 388 -13.04 15.67 14.67
N VAL A 389 -12.26 15.89 13.61
CA VAL A 389 -11.54 17.13 13.35
C VAL A 389 -12.21 17.82 12.15
N GLY A 390 -13.02 18.84 12.42
CA GLY A 390 -13.71 19.62 11.40
C GLY A 390 -12.80 20.63 10.68
N ASN A 391 -13.23 21.11 9.52
CA ASN A 391 -12.55 22.15 8.73
C ASN A 391 -11.07 21.87 8.41
N ALA A 392 -10.70 20.59 8.33
CA ALA A 392 -9.37 20.18 7.94
C ALA A 392 -9.21 20.25 6.41
N ARG A 393 -7.98 20.48 5.95
CA ARG A 393 -7.65 20.41 4.52
C ARG A 393 -7.98 19.02 3.99
N ALA A 394 -8.73 18.98 2.89
CA ALA A 394 -9.15 17.75 2.24
C ALA A 394 -8.70 17.72 0.76
N LYS A 395 -8.91 16.60 0.10
CA LYS A 395 -8.54 16.40 -1.30
C LYS A 395 -9.72 16.74 -2.22
N PRO A 396 -9.51 17.50 -3.31
CA PRO A 396 -10.60 17.85 -4.25
C PRO A 396 -11.31 16.64 -4.85
N LEU A 397 -10.64 15.50 -4.93
CA LEU A 397 -11.18 14.23 -5.44
C LEU A 397 -12.08 13.48 -4.43
N ASP A 398 -12.28 14.02 -3.22
CA ASP A 398 -13.22 13.46 -2.25
C ASP A 398 -14.66 13.76 -2.67
N PRO A 399 -15.44 12.75 -3.13
CA PRO A 399 -16.78 12.97 -3.65
C PRO A 399 -17.80 13.36 -2.57
N SER A 400 -17.45 13.21 -1.30
CA SER A 400 -18.32 13.60 -0.18
C SER A 400 -18.23 15.09 0.15
N LEU A 401 -17.33 15.83 -0.51
CA LEU A 401 -17.18 17.28 -0.34
C LEU A 401 -17.98 18.04 -1.40
N PRO A 402 -18.38 19.28 -1.11
CA PRO A 402 -18.94 20.16 -2.14
C PRO A 402 -17.98 20.29 -3.33
N GLN A 403 -18.49 20.09 -4.53
CA GLN A 403 -17.75 20.19 -5.78
C GLN A 403 -18.07 21.50 -6.47
N GLY A 404 -17.10 22.09 -7.14
CA GLY A 404 -17.31 23.32 -7.92
C GLY A 404 -16.04 24.14 -8.11
N TYR A 405 -16.10 25.02 -9.10
CA TYR A 405 -15.01 25.94 -9.38
C TYR A 405 -14.82 26.93 -8.21
N GLY A 406 -13.60 27.10 -7.73
CA GLY A 406 -13.27 27.99 -6.62
C GLY A 406 -13.62 27.48 -5.22
N VAL A 407 -14.17 26.27 -5.09
CA VAL A 407 -14.43 25.65 -3.79
C VAL A 407 -13.10 25.21 -3.18
N VAL A 408 -12.81 25.69 -1.96
CA VAL A 408 -11.67 25.23 -1.18
C VAL A 408 -12.02 23.88 -0.55
N PRO A 409 -11.30 22.80 -0.83
CA PRO A 409 -11.63 21.48 -0.31
C PRO A 409 -11.28 21.39 1.19
N THR A 410 -12.25 21.67 2.03
CA THR A 410 -12.18 21.44 3.48
C THR A 410 -13.22 20.41 3.88
N GLY A 411 -12.86 19.52 4.79
CA GLY A 411 -13.73 18.45 5.25
C GLY A 411 -13.46 18.07 6.70
N ALA A 412 -14.12 17.03 7.17
CA ALA A 412 -13.86 16.46 8.47
C ALA A 412 -12.95 15.23 8.36
N LYS A 413 -12.07 15.06 9.33
CA LYS A 413 -11.26 13.85 9.52
C LYS A 413 -11.76 13.10 10.75
N VAL A 414 -11.68 11.77 10.72
CA VAL A 414 -12.15 10.90 11.80
C VAL A 414 -11.00 10.02 12.29
N GLY A 415 -10.82 9.99 13.59
CA GLY A 415 -9.92 9.07 14.28
C GLY A 415 -10.69 8.15 15.23
N ILE A 416 -10.33 6.88 15.28
CA ILE A 416 -10.88 5.88 16.19
C ILE A 416 -9.73 5.30 17.01
N ASP A 417 -9.79 5.48 18.32
CA ASP A 417 -8.88 4.85 19.26
C ASP A 417 -9.45 3.48 19.64
N ALA A 418 -9.00 2.45 18.96
CA ALA A 418 -9.37 1.06 19.23
C ALA A 418 -8.29 0.31 20.02
N THR A 419 -7.53 1.04 20.83
CA THR A 419 -6.62 0.46 21.82
C THR A 419 -7.37 0.00 23.07
N ILE A 420 -6.78 -0.88 23.86
CA ILE A 420 -7.37 -1.30 25.13
C ILE A 420 -7.58 -0.07 26.01
N PRO A 421 -8.81 0.18 26.51
CA PRO A 421 -9.12 1.37 27.31
C PRO A 421 -8.27 1.47 28.59
N GLU A 422 -7.96 2.69 29.00
CA GLU A 422 -7.19 2.96 30.20
C GLU A 422 -7.86 2.37 31.45
N GLY A 423 -7.06 1.74 32.30
CA GLY A 423 -7.55 1.13 33.54
C GLY A 423 -8.26 -0.22 33.38
N ILE A 424 -8.42 -0.71 32.16
CA ILE A 424 -8.93 -2.06 31.90
C ILE A 424 -7.74 -3.04 31.83
N PRO A 425 -7.71 -4.10 32.64
CA PRO A 425 -6.65 -5.09 32.57
C PRO A 425 -6.58 -5.79 31.21
N HIS A 426 -5.37 -6.07 30.73
CA HIS A 426 -5.15 -6.79 29.46
C HIS A 426 -5.82 -8.16 29.42
N GLU A 427 -5.96 -8.82 30.56
CA GLU A 427 -6.61 -10.12 30.68
C GLU A 427 -8.08 -10.11 30.24
N TYR A 428 -8.73 -8.93 30.19
CA TYR A 428 -10.10 -8.81 29.67
C TYR A 428 -10.18 -8.99 28.16
N TYR A 429 -9.05 -8.81 27.49
CA TYR A 429 -8.90 -8.93 26.03
C TYR A 429 -8.11 -10.19 25.64
N GLU A 430 -7.92 -11.12 26.61
CA GLU A 430 -7.29 -12.40 26.33
C GLU A 430 -8.14 -13.22 25.36
N ARG A 431 -7.54 -13.62 24.25
CA ARG A 431 -8.23 -14.38 23.21
C ARG A 431 -8.38 -15.82 23.59
N ILE A 432 -9.41 -16.47 23.05
CA ILE A 432 -9.54 -17.92 23.14
C ILE A 432 -8.32 -18.55 22.46
N THR A 433 -7.54 -19.27 23.25
CA THR A 433 -6.42 -20.07 22.76
C THR A 433 -6.81 -21.52 22.89
N TYR A 434 -6.79 -22.25 21.78
CA TYR A 434 -7.14 -23.68 21.80
C TYR A 434 -6.02 -24.50 22.44
N ALA A 435 -6.41 -25.40 23.35
CA ALA A 435 -5.46 -26.27 24.02
C ALA A 435 -4.70 -27.14 23.00
N TYR A 436 -3.38 -27.23 23.19
CA TYR A 436 -2.50 -28.04 22.34
C TYR A 436 -2.41 -27.60 20.85
N ALA A 437 -2.71 -26.34 20.53
CA ALA A 437 -2.63 -25.80 19.18
C ALA A 437 -1.20 -25.89 18.57
N ASP A 438 -0.18 -25.94 19.43
CA ASP A 438 1.23 -26.09 19.04
C ASP A 438 1.57 -27.49 18.52
N ARG A 439 0.83 -28.54 18.94
CA ARG A 439 1.15 -29.94 18.65
C ARG A 439 0.00 -30.72 17.99
N ALA A 440 -1.26 -30.34 18.15
CA ALA A 440 -2.38 -31.00 17.48
C ALA A 440 -2.57 -30.46 16.07
N LYS A 441 -2.18 -31.23 15.04
CA LYS A 441 -2.28 -30.84 13.64
C LYS A 441 -3.28 -31.74 12.93
N ILE A 442 -4.27 -31.16 12.26
CA ILE A 442 -5.30 -31.90 11.53
C ILE A 442 -4.70 -32.88 10.50
N ALA A 443 -3.56 -32.52 9.91
CA ALA A 443 -2.87 -33.39 8.96
C ALA A 443 -2.42 -34.74 9.54
N ASP A 444 -2.09 -34.80 10.83
CA ASP A 444 -1.68 -36.06 11.51
C ASP A 444 -2.87 -37.00 11.68
N TYR A 445 -4.07 -36.47 11.89
CA TYR A 445 -5.30 -37.24 12.02
C TYR A 445 -5.87 -37.68 10.67
N VAL A 446 -5.84 -36.83 9.65
CA VAL A 446 -6.27 -37.17 8.30
C VAL A 446 -5.36 -38.24 7.68
N ASN A 447 -4.06 -38.23 7.96
CA ASN A 447 -3.08 -39.16 7.42
C ASN A 447 -2.87 -40.42 8.30
N GLY A 448 -3.67 -40.61 9.37
CA GLY A 448 -3.59 -41.76 10.25
C GLY A 448 -2.30 -41.87 11.07
N LYS A 449 -1.67 -40.75 11.38
CA LYS A 449 -0.44 -40.67 12.19
C LYS A 449 -0.68 -40.30 13.67
N ALA A 450 -1.94 -40.09 14.06
CA ALA A 450 -2.25 -39.75 15.45
C ALA A 450 -2.14 -40.99 16.34
N ASP A 451 -1.49 -40.85 17.50
CA ASP A 451 -1.41 -41.89 18.52
C ASP A 451 -2.80 -42.14 19.14
N GLU A 452 -3.10 -43.40 19.46
CA GLU A 452 -4.34 -43.74 20.14
C GLU A 452 -4.34 -43.14 21.57
N ALA A 453 -5.41 -42.44 21.91
CA ALA A 453 -5.62 -41.87 23.27
C ALA A 453 -5.84 -42.99 24.29
N GLY A 454 -5.17 -42.89 25.43
CA GLY A 454 -5.26 -43.88 26.52
C GLY A 454 -6.66 -44.02 27.12
N VAL A 455 -6.96 -45.21 27.63
CA VAL A 455 -8.26 -45.65 28.18
C VAL A 455 -8.48 -45.18 29.61
N ALA A 456 -9.73 -44.91 29.97
CA ALA A 456 -10.15 -44.40 31.29
C ALA A 456 -9.87 -45.38 32.48
N GLY A 457 -9.30 -44.83 33.56
CA GLY A 457 -9.02 -45.56 34.79
C GLY A 457 -10.16 -45.60 35.80
N ASP A 458 -10.03 -46.44 36.82
CA ASP A 458 -11.05 -46.82 37.79
C ASP A 458 -11.30 -45.75 38.89
N ASN A 459 -12.47 -45.73 39.53
CA ASN A 459 -12.88 -44.72 40.54
C ASN A 459 -11.97 -44.62 41.78
N LEU A 460 -11.25 -45.66 42.16
CA LEU A 460 -10.28 -45.65 43.28
C LEU A 460 -9.04 -44.78 42.95
N GLU A 461 -8.67 -44.70 41.69
CA GLU A 461 -7.57 -43.85 41.26
C GLU A 461 -7.92 -42.36 41.31
N VAL A 462 -9.19 -41.99 41.13
CA VAL A 462 -9.65 -40.59 41.13
C VAL A 462 -9.37 -39.89 42.45
N ALA A 463 -9.61 -40.55 43.60
CA ALA A 463 -9.37 -39.97 44.92
C ALA A 463 -7.86 -39.79 45.22
N ALA A 464 -7.04 -40.79 44.83
CA ALA A 464 -5.58 -40.72 44.98
C ALA A 464 -4.98 -39.66 44.05
N LEU A 465 -5.51 -39.54 42.84
CA LEU A 465 -5.12 -38.51 41.91
C LEU A 465 -5.50 -37.10 42.39
N ALA A 466 -6.67 -36.95 43.02
CA ALA A 466 -7.10 -35.67 43.59
C ALA A 466 -6.12 -35.17 44.70
N GLU A 467 -5.61 -36.05 45.54
CA GLU A 467 -4.60 -35.67 46.56
C GLU A 467 -3.27 -35.26 45.91
N LYS A 468 -2.78 -35.98 44.88
CA LYS A 468 -1.56 -35.63 44.16
C LYS A 468 -1.68 -34.29 43.42
N ILE A 469 -2.82 -34.04 42.79
CA ILE A 469 -3.10 -32.74 42.14
C ILE A 469 -3.08 -31.63 43.18
N LEU A 470 -3.73 -31.83 44.36
CA LEU A 470 -3.74 -30.88 45.45
C LEU A 470 -2.35 -30.52 45.95
N GLU A 471 -1.49 -31.50 46.14
CA GLU A 471 -0.09 -31.26 46.54
C GLU A 471 0.67 -30.44 45.51
N THR A 472 0.34 -30.65 44.26
CA THR A 472 0.98 -29.95 43.15
C THR A 472 0.53 -28.49 43.07
N ILE A 473 -0.79 -28.22 43.08
CA ILE A 473 -1.34 -26.86 42.97
C ILE A 473 -1.17 -26.06 44.27
N ALA A 474 -0.90 -26.72 45.42
CA ALA A 474 -0.55 -26.05 46.64
C ALA A 474 0.78 -25.30 46.58
N LYS A 475 1.70 -25.76 45.73
CA LYS A 475 3.02 -25.16 45.52
C LYS A 475 2.94 -24.04 44.45
N THR A 476 2.22 -24.28 43.38
CA THR A 476 2.10 -23.35 42.25
C THR A 476 0.71 -23.47 41.62
N PRO A 477 -0.07 -22.39 41.52
CA PRO A 477 -1.35 -22.40 40.81
C PRO A 477 -1.16 -22.76 39.35
N LEU A 478 -1.95 -23.69 38.80
CA LEU A 478 -1.84 -24.22 37.45
C LEU A 478 -3.17 -24.10 36.72
N TYR A 479 -3.11 -23.95 35.40
CA TYR A 479 -4.29 -24.10 34.55
C TYR A 479 -4.69 -25.57 34.43
N TYR A 480 -5.95 -25.82 34.04
CA TYR A 480 -6.42 -27.19 33.84
C TYR A 480 -5.57 -27.97 32.82
N THR A 481 -5.19 -27.35 31.73
CA THR A 481 -4.32 -27.94 30.70
C THR A 481 -2.95 -28.33 31.24
N ASP A 482 -2.35 -27.51 32.10
CA ASP A 482 -1.05 -27.80 32.72
C ASP A 482 -1.19 -29.01 33.67
N ILE A 483 -2.33 -29.10 34.39
CA ILE A 483 -2.62 -30.23 35.29
C ILE A 483 -2.81 -31.50 34.45
N ALA A 484 -3.65 -31.45 33.41
CA ALA A 484 -3.89 -32.59 32.54
C ALA A 484 -2.61 -33.10 31.88
N GLU A 485 -1.72 -32.21 31.47
CA GLU A 485 -0.43 -32.57 30.92
C GLU A 485 0.52 -33.20 31.95
N ARG A 486 0.60 -32.63 33.14
CA ARG A 486 1.44 -33.15 34.21
C ARG A 486 1.01 -34.53 34.70
N PHE A 487 -0.29 -34.82 34.58
CA PHE A 487 -0.89 -36.10 34.91
C PHE A 487 -1.35 -36.86 33.66
N SER A 488 -0.62 -36.76 32.57
CA SER A 488 -0.94 -37.35 31.27
C SER A 488 -1.01 -38.91 31.25
N SER A 489 -0.57 -39.58 32.31
CA SER A 489 -0.81 -40.99 32.50
C SER A 489 -2.27 -41.34 32.81
N TYR A 490 -3.10 -40.35 33.10
CA TYR A 490 -4.54 -40.46 33.31
C TYR A 490 -5.25 -39.79 32.11
N ASP A 491 -6.43 -40.35 31.74
CA ASP A 491 -7.23 -39.69 30.73
C ASP A 491 -7.77 -38.34 31.19
N PHE A 492 -8.12 -37.47 30.22
CA PHE A 492 -8.54 -36.10 30.46
C PHE A 492 -9.75 -35.99 31.39
N HIS A 493 -10.73 -36.91 31.30
CA HIS A 493 -11.91 -36.92 32.17
C HIS A 493 -11.60 -37.38 33.56
N THR A 494 -10.67 -38.31 33.76
CA THR A 494 -10.23 -38.74 35.09
C THR A 494 -9.55 -37.59 35.83
N VAL A 495 -8.73 -36.76 35.15
CA VAL A 495 -8.16 -35.53 35.73
C VAL A 495 -9.29 -34.54 36.11
N ALA A 496 -10.26 -34.35 35.21
CA ALA A 496 -11.42 -33.48 35.51
C ALA A 496 -12.25 -33.96 36.70
N ARG A 497 -12.50 -35.27 36.78
CA ARG A 497 -13.21 -35.90 37.92
C ARG A 497 -12.44 -35.77 39.23
N ALA A 498 -11.12 -35.92 39.20
CA ALA A 498 -10.27 -35.74 40.37
C ALA A 498 -10.31 -34.29 40.89
N LEU A 499 -10.31 -33.30 40.02
CA LEU A 499 -10.49 -31.90 40.39
C LEU A 499 -11.89 -31.60 40.93
N GLY A 500 -12.94 -32.15 40.32
CA GLY A 500 -14.34 -32.01 40.75
C GLY A 500 -14.71 -32.78 42.00
N PHE A 501 -13.97 -33.82 42.38
CA PHE A 501 -14.23 -34.68 43.53
C PHE A 501 -14.26 -33.95 44.85
N ARG A 502 -13.58 -32.78 44.94
CA ARG A 502 -13.57 -31.91 46.11
C ARG A 502 -13.83 -30.45 45.71
N SER A 503 -15.09 -30.13 45.42
CA SER A 503 -15.54 -28.79 44.96
C SER A 503 -15.12 -27.61 45.86
N ARG A 504 -14.78 -27.88 47.15
CA ARG A 504 -14.22 -26.85 48.06
C ARG A 504 -12.81 -26.36 47.70
N TYR A 505 -12.17 -26.92 46.73
CA TYR A 505 -10.86 -26.47 46.22
C TYR A 505 -10.94 -25.55 45.04
N TRP A 506 -12.15 -25.22 44.56
CA TRP A 506 -12.34 -24.14 43.62
C TRP A 506 -12.03 -22.80 44.30
N HIS A 507 -10.96 -22.18 43.92
CA HIS A 507 -10.72 -20.79 44.26
C HIS A 507 -11.09 -19.90 43.09
N VAL A 508 -12.21 -19.22 43.28
CA VAL A 508 -12.38 -17.89 42.70
C VAL A 508 -11.47 -16.99 43.53
N ILE A 509 -10.42 -16.45 42.92
CA ILE A 509 -9.59 -15.42 43.54
C ILE A 509 -10.53 -14.28 43.92
N GLU A 510 -10.56 -13.91 45.19
CA GLU A 510 -11.47 -13.03 45.89
C GLU A 510 -12.29 -12.03 45.08
N PRO A 511 -13.62 -12.02 45.24
CA PRO A 511 -14.45 -10.95 44.67
C PRO A 511 -14.35 -9.71 45.58
N THR A 512 -13.26 -8.96 45.51
CA THR A 512 -13.18 -7.67 46.22
C THR A 512 -13.79 -6.53 45.44
N VAL A 513 -14.25 -6.75 44.21
CA VAL A 513 -14.96 -5.74 43.41
C VAL A 513 -16.15 -6.39 42.72
N ARG A 514 -17.32 -5.74 42.74
CA ARG A 514 -18.55 -6.14 42.04
C ARG A 514 -18.46 -5.95 40.51
N VAL A 515 -17.31 -6.19 39.92
CA VAL A 515 -17.10 -6.20 38.50
C VAL A 515 -16.69 -7.62 38.14
N TRP A 516 -17.36 -8.22 37.18
CA TRP A 516 -17.05 -9.55 36.67
C TRP A 516 -15.55 -9.69 36.43
N PRO A 517 -14.79 -10.38 37.34
CA PRO A 517 -13.37 -10.53 37.12
C PRO A 517 -13.17 -11.55 35.99
N ARG A 518 -12.75 -11.11 34.82
CA ARG A 518 -12.18 -11.98 33.80
C ARG A 518 -10.75 -12.35 34.18
N THR A 519 -10.56 -12.83 35.43
CA THR A 519 -9.27 -13.30 35.89
C THR A 519 -9.04 -14.72 35.43
N ARG A 520 -7.82 -15.04 35.04
CA ARG A 520 -7.40 -16.39 34.67
C ARG A 520 -7.66 -17.31 35.85
N LEU A 521 -8.52 -18.30 35.66
CA LEU A 521 -8.82 -19.29 36.67
C LEU A 521 -7.65 -20.27 36.78
N ARG A 522 -6.83 -20.14 37.83
CA ARG A 522 -5.84 -21.15 38.19
C ARG A 522 -6.31 -21.94 39.37
N TRP A 523 -6.12 -23.25 39.33
CA TRP A 523 -6.38 -24.11 40.46
C TRP A 523 -5.30 -23.88 41.50
N SER A 524 -5.70 -23.59 42.73
CA SER A 524 -4.81 -23.44 43.88
C SER A 524 -5.45 -24.05 45.11
N LYS A 525 -4.65 -24.41 46.12
CA LYS A 525 -5.17 -24.90 47.41
C LYS A 525 -5.88 -23.75 48.15
N ALA A 526 -7.09 -24.01 48.67
CA ALA A 526 -7.79 -23.06 49.52
C ALA A 526 -6.93 -22.59 50.67
N ARG A 527 -6.75 -21.27 50.81
CA ARG A 527 -6.29 -20.76 52.13
C ARG A 527 -7.38 -21.05 53.14
N SER A 528 -7.06 -21.81 54.21
CA SER A 528 -7.95 -21.94 55.35
C SER A 528 -8.25 -20.54 55.86
N LYS A 529 -9.52 -20.15 55.95
CA LYS A 529 -9.90 -18.96 56.72
C LYS A 529 -9.44 -19.21 58.14
N SER A 530 -8.39 -18.55 58.60
CA SER A 530 -8.08 -18.34 59.99
C SER A 530 -9.03 -17.30 60.60
#